data_bf2aa34f8427573eec443666c442d984
#
_entry.id   bf2aa34f8427573eec443666c442d984
#
_cell.length_a   1.000
_cell.length_b   1.000
_cell.length_c   1.000
_cell.angle_alpha   90.00
_cell.angle_beta   90.00
_cell.angle_gamma   90.00
#
_symmetry.space_group_name_H-M   'P 1'
#
loop_
_entity.id
_entity.type
_entity.pdbx_description
1 polymer ?
#
loop_
_entity_poly.entity_id
_entity_poly.type
_entity_poly.pdbx_seq_one_letter_code
_entity_poly.pdbx_strand_id
1 'polypeptide(L)'
;MGHDIATRADDLQIALNSFAPLAHRLQPVGMLAGRLVVDDSLSTAPQAAVAALEAYGDRPVAIIVGGFDRGLDYRPLAIACAKRRQPTWVLGVPQSGERLVPLIDAAVAAEKAAHVHVELFDGADGFDHAVQRAEHVTPTGGVILLSPGAPSFGRFADYRERGLHFRSLLGMTGVPT
;
A
#
# COMPACT_ATOMS: atom_id res chain seq x y z
N MET A 1 16.74 43.62 7.35
CA MET A 1 15.46 43.20 6.72
C MET A 1 14.99 41.95 7.42
N GLY A 2 14.21 42.06 8.48
CA GLY A 2 13.62 40.94 9.19
C GLY A 2 12.35 40.53 8.45
N HIS A 3 12.40 39.41 7.74
CA HIS A 3 11.18 38.77 7.30
C HIS A 3 10.49 38.19 8.55
N ASP A 4 9.29 38.67 8.80
CA ASP A 4 8.50 38.32 9.96
C ASP A 4 8.22 36.80 9.93
N ILE A 5 8.73 36.08 10.93
CA ILE A 5 8.56 34.59 11.04
C ILE A 5 7.07 34.23 11.18
N ALA A 6 6.25 35.10 11.77
CA ALA A 6 4.81 34.90 11.91
C ALA A 6 4.12 34.87 10.53
N THR A 7 4.41 35.81 9.64
CA THR A 7 3.85 35.86 8.28
C THR A 7 4.18 34.60 7.49
N ARG A 8 5.39 34.03 7.67
CA ARG A 8 5.76 32.74 7.04
C ARG A 8 5.02 31.55 7.60
N ALA A 9 4.67 31.56 8.88
CA ALA A 9 3.90 30.49 9.50
C ALA A 9 2.46 30.49 8.97
N ASP A 10 1.85 31.66 8.81
CA ASP A 10 0.51 31.82 8.26
C ASP A 10 0.46 31.42 6.77
N ASP A 11 1.46 31.83 5.98
CA ASP A 11 1.60 31.45 4.57
C ASP A 11 1.78 29.93 4.42
N LEU A 12 2.57 29.30 5.27
CA LEU A 12 2.75 27.85 5.33
C LEU A 12 1.45 27.14 5.71
N GLN A 13 0.70 27.65 6.68
CA GLN A 13 -0.58 27.08 7.10
C GLN A 13 -1.62 27.17 5.98
N ILE A 14 -1.68 28.29 5.26
CA ILE A 14 -2.54 28.47 4.10
C ILE A 14 -2.15 27.49 2.99
N ALA A 15 -0.85 27.36 2.69
CA ALA A 15 -0.35 26.42 1.68
C ALA A 15 -0.65 24.96 2.06
N LEU A 16 -0.49 24.57 3.32
CA LEU A 16 -0.84 23.23 3.82
C LEU A 16 -2.34 22.96 3.73
N ASN A 17 -3.18 23.94 4.07
CA ASN A 17 -4.64 23.81 4.01
C ASN A 17 -5.16 23.76 2.56
N SER A 18 -4.43 24.35 1.60
CA SER A 18 -4.75 24.32 0.17
C SER A 18 -4.13 23.12 -0.57
N PHE A 19 -3.27 22.33 0.10
CA PHE A 19 -2.61 21.20 -0.51
C PHE A 19 -3.63 20.07 -0.80
N ALA A 20 -3.88 19.82 -2.08
CA ALA A 20 -4.65 18.66 -2.52
C ALA A 20 -3.68 17.48 -2.72
N PRO A 21 -3.80 16.39 -1.95
CA PRO A 21 -2.98 15.20 -2.16
C PRO A 21 -3.17 14.66 -3.57
N LEU A 22 -2.09 14.16 -4.16
CA LEU A 22 -2.16 13.52 -5.47
C LEU A 22 -3.02 12.25 -5.37
N ALA A 23 -3.98 12.11 -6.30
CA ALA A 23 -4.84 10.94 -6.36
C ALA A 23 -4.01 9.65 -6.48
N HIS A 24 -4.46 8.57 -5.86
CA HIS A 24 -3.79 7.27 -5.80
C HIS A 24 -2.41 7.28 -5.12
N ARG A 25 -2.12 8.28 -4.29
CA ARG A 25 -0.90 8.35 -3.49
C ARG A 25 -1.24 8.45 -2.01
N LEU A 26 -1.07 7.33 -1.27
CA LEU A 26 -1.49 7.19 0.13
C LEU A 26 -2.89 7.78 0.37
N GLN A 27 -3.76 7.66 -0.62
CA GLN A 27 -5.08 8.29 -0.62
C GLN A 27 -6.04 7.49 0.25
N PRO A 28 -6.53 8.02 1.40
CA PRO A 28 -7.63 7.41 2.12
C PRO A 28 -8.88 7.41 1.23
N VAL A 29 -9.43 6.23 0.99
CA VAL A 29 -10.66 6.06 0.19
C VAL A 29 -11.88 6.15 1.09
N GLY A 30 -11.79 5.65 2.30
CA GLY A 30 -12.87 5.64 3.29
C GLY A 30 -12.72 4.51 4.29
N MET A 31 -13.79 4.28 5.05
CA MET A 31 -13.86 3.20 6.03
C MET A 31 -14.76 2.06 5.52
N LEU A 32 -14.27 0.83 5.60
CA LEU A 32 -15.02 -0.39 5.28
C LEU A 32 -15.11 -1.27 6.54
N ALA A 33 -16.28 -1.39 7.12
CA ALA A 33 -16.52 -2.17 8.34
C ALA A 33 -15.47 -1.92 9.46
N GLY A 34 -15.14 -0.63 9.71
CA GLY A 34 -14.18 -0.22 10.73
C GLY A 34 -12.70 -0.35 10.33
N ARG A 35 -12.40 -0.63 9.07
CA ARG A 35 -11.04 -0.69 8.48
C ARG A 35 -10.83 0.50 7.56
N LEU A 36 -9.66 1.11 7.62
CA LEU A 36 -9.29 2.17 6.68
C LEU A 36 -8.87 1.55 5.35
N VAL A 37 -9.46 2.00 4.25
CA VAL A 37 -9.03 1.62 2.90
C VAL A 37 -8.15 2.72 2.32
N VAL A 38 -6.97 2.34 1.82
CA VAL A 38 -5.97 3.28 1.29
C VAL A 38 -5.54 2.85 -0.11
N ASP A 39 -5.66 3.77 -1.04
CA ASP A 39 -5.21 3.61 -2.41
C ASP A 39 -3.87 4.33 -2.61
N ASP A 40 -2.81 3.55 -2.73
CA ASP A 40 -1.45 4.00 -3.08
C ASP A 40 -1.00 3.34 -4.39
N SER A 41 -1.92 3.19 -5.34
CA SER A 41 -1.64 2.55 -6.63
C SER A 41 -0.54 3.25 -7.44
N LEU A 42 -0.24 4.52 -7.16
CA LEU A 42 0.89 5.26 -7.74
C LEU A 42 2.25 4.76 -7.25
N SER A 43 2.30 3.92 -6.21
CA SER A 43 3.52 3.27 -5.69
C SER A 43 4.07 2.28 -6.72
N THR A 44 5.00 2.72 -7.55
CA THR A 44 5.60 1.93 -8.65
C THR A 44 7.04 1.50 -8.37
N ALA A 45 7.53 1.74 -7.15
CA ALA A 45 8.86 1.36 -6.69
C ALA A 45 8.79 0.82 -5.26
N PRO A 46 9.66 -0.14 -4.88
CA PRO A 46 9.66 -0.75 -3.54
C PRO A 46 9.77 0.26 -2.40
N GLN A 47 10.54 1.34 -2.58
CA GLN A 47 10.72 2.40 -1.58
C GLN A 47 9.41 3.13 -1.25
N ALA A 48 8.53 3.29 -2.23
CA ALA A 48 7.22 3.89 -2.00
C ALA A 48 6.34 2.98 -1.12
N ALA A 49 6.36 1.67 -1.36
CA ALA A 49 5.64 0.70 -0.53
C ALA A 49 6.21 0.62 0.89
N VAL A 50 7.53 0.78 1.07
CA VAL A 50 8.15 0.92 2.40
C VAL A 50 7.60 2.14 3.13
N ALA A 51 7.60 3.31 2.49
CA ALA A 51 7.06 4.53 3.08
C ALA A 51 5.56 4.40 3.43
N ALA A 52 4.79 3.69 2.59
CA ALA A 52 3.38 3.42 2.85
C ALA A 52 3.19 2.53 4.09
N LEU A 53 4.00 1.49 4.27
CA LEU A 53 3.98 0.65 5.48
C LEU A 53 4.35 1.45 6.74
N GLU A 54 5.34 2.33 6.64
CA GLU A 54 5.78 3.17 7.75
C GLU A 54 4.70 4.18 8.18
N ALA A 55 3.95 4.75 7.23
CA ALA A 55 2.84 5.66 7.51
C ALA A 55 1.75 5.03 8.39
N TYR A 56 1.63 3.71 8.40
CA TYR A 56 0.67 2.93 9.21
C TYR A 56 1.38 2.00 10.20
N GLY A 57 2.52 2.42 10.72
CA GLY A 57 3.40 1.60 11.57
C GLY A 57 2.77 1.09 12.86
N ASP A 58 1.79 1.81 13.40
CA ASP A 58 1.08 1.52 14.67
C ASP A 58 -0.21 0.69 14.49
N ARG A 59 -0.58 0.33 13.26
CA ARG A 59 -1.83 -0.37 12.94
C ARG A 59 -1.58 -1.73 12.29
N PRO A 60 -2.48 -2.72 12.47
CA PRO A 60 -2.52 -3.90 11.61
C PRO A 60 -2.73 -3.50 10.14
N VAL A 61 -2.01 -4.15 9.22
CA VAL A 61 -2.07 -3.82 7.77
C VAL A 61 -2.18 -5.09 6.94
N ALA A 62 -3.12 -5.12 6.00
CA ALA A 62 -3.03 -6.00 4.85
C ALA A 62 -2.57 -5.17 3.64
N ILE A 63 -1.34 -5.45 3.17
CA ILE A 63 -0.75 -4.75 2.03
C ILE A 63 -0.76 -5.65 0.79
N ILE A 64 -1.26 -5.10 -0.34
CA ILE A 64 -1.23 -5.73 -1.65
C ILE A 64 -0.01 -5.22 -2.39
N VAL A 65 0.89 -6.12 -2.78
CA VAL A 65 2.19 -5.82 -3.39
C VAL A 65 2.40 -6.64 -4.68
N GLY A 66 3.11 -6.05 -5.64
CA GLY A 66 3.40 -6.70 -6.91
C GLY A 66 2.75 -6.02 -8.12
N GLY A 67 3.04 -6.55 -9.30
CA GLY A 67 2.66 -6.02 -10.60
C GLY A 67 3.80 -6.21 -11.59
N PHE A 68 3.89 -5.39 -12.64
CA PHE A 68 4.88 -5.54 -13.70
C PHE A 68 6.30 -5.55 -13.16
N ASP A 69 7.04 -6.64 -13.43
CA ASP A 69 8.40 -6.80 -12.93
C ASP A 69 9.43 -6.09 -13.83
N ARG A 70 10.10 -5.10 -13.25
CA ARG A 70 11.20 -4.36 -13.87
C ARG A 70 12.58 -4.77 -13.35
N GLY A 71 12.67 -5.88 -12.62
CA GLY A 71 13.93 -6.34 -12.02
C GLY A 71 14.42 -5.49 -10.85
N LEU A 72 13.54 -4.73 -10.18
CA LEU A 72 13.92 -3.88 -9.05
C LEU A 72 14.36 -4.72 -7.85
N ASP A 73 15.15 -4.11 -6.96
CA ASP A 73 15.56 -4.71 -5.70
C ASP A 73 14.44 -4.58 -4.67
N TYR A 74 13.83 -5.70 -4.30
CA TYR A 74 12.75 -5.76 -3.31
C TYR A 74 13.22 -6.05 -1.88
N ARG A 75 14.53 -6.22 -1.64
CA ARG A 75 15.07 -6.49 -0.30
C ARG A 75 14.69 -5.42 0.72
N PRO A 76 14.70 -4.10 0.41
CA PRO A 76 14.26 -3.07 1.36
C PRO A 76 12.81 -3.26 1.81
N LEU A 77 11.90 -3.63 0.90
CA LEU A 77 10.50 -3.90 1.23
C LEU A 77 10.37 -5.18 2.06
N ALA A 78 11.11 -6.23 1.73
CA ALA A 78 11.12 -7.48 2.50
C ALA A 78 11.56 -7.24 3.96
N ILE A 79 12.62 -6.48 4.16
CA ILE A 79 13.11 -6.10 5.49
C ILE A 79 12.08 -5.24 6.24
N ALA A 80 11.45 -4.28 5.57
CA ALA A 80 10.43 -3.43 6.19
C ALA A 80 9.21 -4.25 6.64
N CYS A 81 8.74 -5.21 5.82
CA CYS A 81 7.67 -6.12 6.21
C CYS A 81 8.04 -6.95 7.45
N ALA A 82 9.23 -7.58 7.45
CA ALA A 82 9.67 -8.44 8.53
C ALA A 82 9.89 -7.70 9.87
N LYS A 83 10.23 -6.42 9.82
CA LYS A 83 10.46 -5.57 11.01
C LYS A 83 9.19 -4.91 11.57
N ARG A 84 8.05 -5.13 10.95
CA ARG A 84 6.78 -4.62 11.51
C ARG A 84 6.52 -5.22 12.88
N ARG A 85 5.90 -4.44 13.74
CA ARG A 85 5.52 -4.87 15.11
C ARG A 85 4.04 -5.21 15.23
N GLN A 86 3.22 -4.76 14.29
CA GLN A 86 1.80 -5.02 14.24
C GLN A 86 1.47 -6.17 13.30
N PRO A 87 0.37 -6.89 13.50
CA PRO A 87 -0.09 -7.92 12.59
C PRO A 87 -0.10 -7.41 11.13
N THR A 88 0.52 -8.16 10.25
CA THR A 88 0.72 -7.74 8.86
C THR A 88 0.47 -8.91 7.92
N TRP A 89 -0.35 -8.69 6.91
CA TRP A 89 -0.57 -9.62 5.81
C TRP A 89 0.02 -9.01 4.54
N VAL A 90 0.98 -9.70 3.95
CA VAL A 90 1.59 -9.30 2.69
C VAL A 90 1.03 -10.19 1.60
N LEU A 91 0.25 -9.60 0.71
CA LEU A 91 -0.52 -10.28 -0.32
C LEU A 91 0.13 -9.98 -1.67
N GLY A 92 0.95 -10.92 -2.14
CA GLY A 92 1.68 -10.80 -3.40
C GLY A 92 0.76 -11.07 -4.60
N VAL A 93 0.85 -10.23 -5.63
CA VAL A 93 0.11 -10.42 -6.90
C VAL A 93 1.06 -10.69 -8.06
N PRO A 94 0.57 -11.25 -9.20
CA PRO A 94 1.39 -11.79 -10.27
C PRO A 94 2.51 -10.90 -10.77
N GLN A 95 3.48 -11.53 -11.42
CA GLN A 95 4.74 -11.02 -11.93
C GLN A 95 5.74 -10.72 -10.80
N SER A 96 5.93 -9.46 -10.40
CA SER A 96 6.94 -9.16 -9.38
C SER A 96 6.63 -9.77 -8.00
N GLY A 97 5.38 -10.11 -7.70
CA GLY A 97 5.01 -10.82 -6.47
C GLY A 97 5.68 -12.19 -6.36
N GLU A 98 5.89 -12.89 -7.46
CA GLU A 98 6.57 -14.19 -7.51
C GLU A 98 8.02 -14.12 -7.03
N ARG A 99 8.69 -12.97 -7.25
CA ARG A 99 10.04 -12.72 -6.73
C ARG A 99 10.03 -12.11 -5.35
N LEU A 100 9.04 -11.28 -5.05
CA LEU A 100 8.93 -10.52 -3.82
C LEU A 100 8.55 -11.41 -2.64
N VAL A 101 7.55 -12.29 -2.81
CA VAL A 101 7.03 -13.15 -1.75
C VAL A 101 8.12 -14.03 -1.12
N PRO A 102 8.94 -14.77 -1.88
CA PRO A 102 10.02 -15.57 -1.29
C PRO A 102 11.06 -14.72 -0.52
N LEU A 103 11.33 -13.49 -0.96
CA LEU A 103 12.25 -12.58 -0.25
C LEU A 103 11.67 -12.14 1.10
N ILE A 104 10.35 -11.87 1.14
CA ILE A 104 9.67 -11.50 2.38
C ILE A 104 9.61 -12.69 3.33
N ASP A 105 9.26 -13.88 2.85
CA ASP A 105 9.23 -15.11 3.66
C ASP A 105 10.60 -15.38 4.32
N ALA A 106 11.67 -15.25 3.56
CA ALA A 106 13.03 -15.41 4.09
C ALA A 106 13.36 -14.36 5.16
N ALA A 107 12.96 -13.10 4.96
CA ALA A 107 13.19 -12.03 5.93
C ALA A 107 12.32 -12.23 7.19
N VAL A 108 11.07 -12.64 7.06
CA VAL A 108 10.14 -12.94 8.16
C VAL A 108 10.68 -14.10 8.99
N ALA A 109 11.19 -15.15 8.35
CA ALA A 109 11.81 -16.29 9.04
C ALA A 109 13.07 -15.89 9.81
N ALA A 110 13.94 -15.06 9.20
CA ALA A 110 15.16 -14.56 9.84
C ALA A 110 14.87 -13.69 11.08
N GLU A 111 13.86 -12.83 11.03
CA GLU A 111 13.43 -11.97 12.14
C GLU A 111 12.49 -12.69 13.14
N LYS A 112 12.08 -13.93 12.85
CA LYS A 112 11.09 -14.71 13.63
C LYS A 112 9.78 -13.95 13.85
N ALA A 113 9.34 -13.22 12.84
CA ALA A 113 8.19 -12.33 12.89
C ALA A 113 6.88 -13.10 12.67
N ALA A 114 6.47 -13.93 13.63
CA ALA A 114 5.30 -14.83 13.54
C ALA A 114 3.95 -14.10 13.32
N HIS A 115 3.89 -12.79 13.49
CA HIS A 115 2.72 -11.95 13.24
C HIS A 115 2.68 -11.36 11.82
N VAL A 116 3.64 -11.70 10.97
CA VAL A 116 3.68 -11.33 9.56
C VAL A 116 3.35 -12.56 8.72
N HIS A 117 2.26 -12.48 7.99
CA HIS A 117 1.76 -13.54 7.13
C HIS A 117 1.98 -13.16 5.68
N VAL A 118 2.45 -14.09 4.86
CA VAL A 118 2.79 -13.82 3.46
C VAL A 118 2.04 -14.82 2.58
N GLU A 119 1.33 -14.32 1.57
CA GLU A 119 0.56 -15.14 0.65
C GLU A 119 0.82 -14.67 -0.78
N LEU A 120 0.95 -15.59 -1.73
CA LEU A 120 1.03 -15.30 -3.17
C LEU A 120 -0.27 -15.69 -3.85
N PHE A 121 -0.82 -14.78 -4.63
CA PHE A 121 -2.00 -14.99 -5.48
C PHE A 121 -1.55 -14.94 -6.94
N ASP A 122 -1.55 -16.07 -7.59
CA ASP A 122 -1.15 -16.23 -8.98
C ASP A 122 -2.34 -16.19 -9.96
N GLY A 123 -2.04 -16.28 -11.25
CA GLY A 123 -3.05 -16.33 -12.31
C GLY A 123 -3.71 -14.98 -12.62
N ALA A 124 -4.65 -15.01 -13.57
CA ALA A 124 -5.30 -13.81 -14.10
C ALA A 124 -6.11 -13.05 -13.03
N ASP A 125 -6.73 -13.76 -12.10
CA ASP A 125 -7.58 -13.19 -11.05
C ASP A 125 -6.83 -12.98 -9.73
N GLY A 126 -5.51 -13.19 -9.71
CA GLY A 126 -4.69 -13.10 -8.50
C GLY A 126 -4.82 -11.75 -7.78
N PHE A 127 -4.92 -10.65 -8.51
CA PHE A 127 -5.15 -9.34 -7.92
C PHE A 127 -6.49 -9.25 -7.19
N ASP A 128 -7.56 -9.76 -7.80
CA ASP A 128 -8.91 -9.71 -7.24
C ASP A 128 -9.02 -10.57 -5.97
N HIS A 129 -8.43 -11.76 -6.02
CA HIS A 129 -8.33 -12.64 -4.85
C HIS A 129 -7.52 -12.02 -3.71
N ALA A 130 -6.41 -11.34 -4.02
CA ALA A 130 -5.62 -10.62 -3.01
C ALA A 130 -6.43 -9.50 -2.34
N VAL A 131 -7.24 -8.74 -3.10
CA VAL A 131 -8.12 -7.69 -2.55
C VAL A 131 -9.18 -8.30 -1.64
N GLN A 132 -9.85 -9.38 -2.06
CA GLN A 132 -10.84 -10.09 -1.25
C GLN A 132 -10.20 -10.66 0.03
N ARG A 133 -9.00 -11.21 -0.10
CA ARG A 133 -8.24 -11.72 1.05
C ARG A 133 -7.89 -10.59 2.02
N ALA A 134 -7.43 -9.43 1.52
CA ALA A 134 -7.14 -8.25 2.34
C ALA A 134 -8.36 -7.82 3.16
N GLU A 135 -9.53 -7.76 2.53
CA GLU A 135 -10.78 -7.47 3.22
C GLU A 135 -11.08 -8.49 4.34
N HIS A 136 -10.87 -9.77 4.07
CA HIS A 136 -11.19 -10.84 5.02
C HIS A 136 -10.24 -10.87 6.23
N VAL A 137 -8.93 -10.68 6.03
CA VAL A 137 -7.93 -10.86 7.09
C VAL A 137 -7.68 -9.60 7.92
N THR A 138 -8.00 -8.42 7.39
CA THR A 138 -7.73 -7.17 8.11
C THR A 138 -8.69 -7.03 9.29
N PRO A 139 -8.21 -6.92 10.53
CA PRO A 139 -9.09 -6.71 11.67
C PRO A 139 -9.68 -5.30 11.71
N THR A 140 -10.75 -5.12 12.45
CA THR A 140 -11.28 -3.78 12.78
C THR A 140 -10.17 -2.90 13.36
N GLY A 141 -10.11 -1.63 12.94
CA GLY A 141 -9.02 -0.71 13.29
C GLY A 141 -7.79 -0.85 12.38
N GLY A 142 -7.70 -1.90 11.57
CA GLY A 142 -6.61 -2.12 10.61
C GLY A 142 -6.71 -1.28 9.34
N VAL A 143 -5.78 -1.54 8.42
CA VAL A 143 -5.67 -0.84 7.12
C VAL A 143 -5.64 -1.85 5.99
N ILE A 144 -6.48 -1.68 4.99
CA ILE A 144 -6.42 -2.36 3.70
C ILE A 144 -5.66 -1.43 2.75
N LEU A 145 -4.44 -1.80 2.39
CA LEU A 145 -3.50 -0.94 1.68
C LEU A 145 -3.16 -1.51 0.31
N LEU A 146 -3.53 -0.82 -0.75
CA LEU A 146 -2.96 -1.06 -2.08
C LEU A 146 -1.69 -0.23 -2.21
N SER A 147 -0.51 -0.83 -2.08
CA SER A 147 0.79 -0.18 -2.33
C SER A 147 1.73 -1.14 -3.05
N PRO A 148 1.56 -1.27 -4.37
CA PRO A 148 2.14 -2.37 -5.14
C PRO A 148 3.65 -2.41 -5.17
N GLY A 149 4.35 -1.28 -5.05
CA GLY A 149 5.81 -1.20 -5.23
C GLY A 149 6.27 -1.59 -6.65
N ALA A 150 5.34 -1.68 -7.59
CA ALA A 150 5.55 -2.09 -8.97
C ALA A 150 4.55 -1.41 -9.92
N PRO A 151 4.88 -1.19 -11.21
CA PRO A 151 3.96 -0.67 -12.21
C PRO A 151 2.74 -1.58 -12.42
N SER A 152 1.69 -1.02 -13.03
CA SER A 152 0.42 -1.71 -13.28
C SER A 152 0.34 -2.42 -14.63
N PHE A 153 1.36 -2.28 -15.49
CA PHE A 153 1.35 -2.79 -16.86
C PHE A 153 1.06 -4.30 -16.94
N GLY A 154 0.48 -4.71 -18.05
CA GLY A 154 0.12 -6.10 -18.35
C GLY A 154 -1.33 -6.45 -18.00
N ARG A 155 -1.84 -6.05 -16.85
CA ARG A 155 -3.25 -6.23 -16.47
C ARG A 155 -4.06 -4.93 -16.58
N PHE A 156 -3.47 -3.81 -16.24
CA PHE A 156 -4.13 -2.50 -16.23
C PHE A 156 -3.43 -1.54 -17.19
N ALA A 157 -4.15 -0.63 -17.80
CA ALA A 157 -3.60 0.38 -18.67
C ALA A 157 -2.66 1.34 -17.90
N ASP A 158 -3.05 1.71 -16.68
CA ASP A 158 -2.24 2.55 -15.82
C ASP A 158 -2.55 2.31 -14.32
N TYR A 159 -1.87 3.06 -13.45
CA TYR A 159 -2.08 2.99 -11.99
C TYR A 159 -3.47 3.49 -11.56
N ARG A 160 -4.12 4.35 -12.35
CA ARG A 160 -5.46 4.87 -12.06
C ARG A 160 -6.49 3.77 -12.23
N GLU A 161 -6.42 3.05 -13.35
CA GLU A 161 -7.29 1.90 -13.58
C GLU A 161 -7.12 0.86 -12.48
N ARG A 162 -5.88 0.53 -12.09
CA ARG A 162 -5.62 -0.39 -10.97
C ARG A 162 -6.23 0.10 -9.66
N GLY A 163 -6.08 1.37 -9.33
CA GLY A 163 -6.65 1.96 -8.12
C GLY A 163 -8.18 1.98 -8.14
N LEU A 164 -8.79 2.33 -9.26
CA LEU A 164 -10.25 2.30 -9.43
C LEU A 164 -10.80 0.86 -9.33
N HIS A 165 -10.12 -0.11 -9.92
CA HIS A 165 -10.49 -1.52 -9.83
C HIS A 165 -10.41 -2.03 -8.38
N PHE A 166 -9.33 -1.72 -7.66
CA PHE A 166 -9.20 -2.01 -6.23
C PHE A 166 -10.39 -1.47 -5.42
N ARG A 167 -10.75 -0.20 -5.63
CA ARG A 167 -11.89 0.42 -4.95
C ARG A 167 -13.21 -0.26 -5.31
N SER A 168 -13.41 -0.61 -6.58
CA SER A 168 -14.64 -1.27 -7.03
C SER A 168 -14.84 -2.63 -6.39
N LEU A 169 -13.76 -3.43 -6.24
CA LEU A 169 -13.81 -4.73 -5.57
C LEU A 169 -14.23 -4.64 -4.10
N LEU A 170 -13.95 -3.52 -3.46
CA LEU A 170 -14.34 -3.23 -2.07
C LEU A 170 -15.68 -2.47 -1.96
N GLY A 171 -16.40 -2.31 -3.07
CA GLY A 171 -17.67 -1.57 -3.09
C GLY A 171 -17.52 -0.05 -2.86
N MET A 172 -16.32 0.50 -3.03
CA MET A 172 -15.99 1.91 -2.76
C MET A 172 -15.87 2.72 -4.06
N THR A 173 -16.97 2.86 -4.78
CA THR A 173 -17.00 3.52 -6.11
C THR A 173 -17.24 5.04 -6.04
N GLY A 174 -17.47 5.61 -4.86
CA GLY A 174 -17.60 7.06 -4.68
C GLY A 174 -16.25 7.76 -4.81
N VAL A 175 -16.20 8.87 -5.55
CA VAL A 175 -15.05 9.79 -5.53
C VAL A 175 -15.01 10.43 -4.13
N PRO A 176 -13.93 10.32 -3.35
CA PRO A 176 -13.78 11.14 -2.16
C PRO A 176 -13.69 12.60 -2.61
N THR A 177 -14.64 13.40 -2.24
CA THR A 177 -14.62 14.87 -2.39
C THR A 177 -13.56 15.47 -1.48
#